data_a2e5d8d06e1a2fceb762640e3e78598d
#
_entry.id   a2e5d8d06e1a2fceb762640e3e78598d
#
_cell.length_a   1.000
_cell.length_b   1.000
_cell.length_c   1.000
_cell.angle_alpha   90.00
_cell.angle_beta   90.00
_cell.angle_gamma   90.00
#
_symmetry.space_group_name_H-M   'P 1'
#
loop_
_entity.id
_entity.type
_entity.pdbx_description
1 polymer ?
#
loop_
_entity_poly.entity_id
_entity_poly.type
_entity_poly.pdbx_seq_one_letter_code
_entity_poly.pdbx_strand_id
1 'polypeptide(L)'
;VLLRSIALHDRQPVYTLAEWASSVEPSLLGLEDGEAAALNDDRVGRALDRLFDADRAALMTELVLRTLREFEIDLDQLHNDSTTLTLTGDYRGADGEPVRGKPTLKVTFGHNKDHRPDLQQLLFVLTVSADGAVPIHYQALDGNTSDSTTHIATWQTLCRLAGRCDFVYVADCKLCSKATLAHIDKHGGRFITVLPRNRREDKWFRTYIQTHDPPWEEAV
;
A
#
# COMPACT_ATOMS: atom_id res chain seq x y z
N VAL A 1 4.27 17.94 -10.28
CA VAL A 1 4.66 17.50 -11.62
C VAL A 1 4.87 15.98 -11.65
N LEU A 2 5.94 15.45 -11.00
CA LEU A 2 6.30 14.02 -11.05
C LEU A 2 5.14 13.09 -10.68
N LEU A 3 4.41 13.35 -9.60
CA LEU A 3 3.25 12.53 -9.20
C LEU A 3 2.14 12.53 -10.26
N ARG A 4 1.89 13.68 -10.90
CA ARG A 4 0.90 13.77 -11.98
C ARG A 4 1.34 13.01 -13.22
N SER A 5 2.63 13.06 -13.58
CA SER A 5 3.16 12.31 -14.74
C SER A 5 3.06 10.79 -14.54
N ILE A 6 3.22 10.32 -13.28
CA ILE A 6 3.05 8.90 -12.94
C ILE A 6 1.58 8.46 -12.98
N ALA A 7 0.66 9.35 -12.54
CA ALA A 7 -0.76 9.05 -12.48
C ALA A 7 -1.47 9.05 -13.84
N LEU A 8 -0.90 9.69 -14.85
CA LEU A 8 -1.43 9.70 -16.20
C LEU A 8 -1.07 8.43 -16.97
N HIS A 9 -1.87 8.08 -17.99
CA HIS A 9 -1.67 6.86 -18.78
C HIS A 9 -0.30 6.79 -19.46
N ASP A 10 0.23 7.92 -19.90
CA ASP A 10 1.53 8.04 -20.54
C ASP A 10 2.61 8.36 -19.50
N ARG A 11 3.05 7.34 -18.76
CA ARG A 11 4.13 7.47 -17.80
C ARG A 11 5.40 8.00 -18.47
N GLN A 12 5.85 9.18 -18.07
CA GLN A 12 7.01 9.82 -18.66
C GLN A 12 8.29 9.43 -17.91
N PRO A 13 9.36 9.05 -18.62
CA PRO A 13 10.69 8.97 -18.05
C PRO A 13 11.13 10.33 -17.48
N VAL A 14 11.98 10.32 -16.46
CA VAL A 14 12.41 11.57 -15.79
C VAL A 14 13.05 12.56 -16.79
N TYR A 15 13.81 12.06 -17.76
CA TYR A 15 14.51 12.87 -18.76
C TYR A 15 13.59 13.51 -19.80
N THR A 16 12.35 13.02 -19.99
CA THR A 16 11.35 13.64 -20.88
C THR A 16 10.33 14.49 -20.14
N LEU A 17 10.47 14.63 -18.83
CA LEU A 17 9.48 15.28 -17.98
C LEU A 17 9.29 16.76 -18.33
N ALA A 18 10.35 17.46 -18.73
CA ALA A 18 10.28 18.86 -19.16
C ALA A 18 9.45 19.02 -20.44
N GLU A 19 9.67 18.14 -21.43
CA GLU A 19 8.93 18.15 -22.70
C GLU A 19 7.42 17.89 -22.43
N TRP A 20 7.13 16.84 -21.64
CA TRP A 20 5.76 16.54 -21.25
C TRP A 20 5.11 17.71 -20.50
N ALA A 21 5.79 18.30 -19.50
CA ALA A 21 5.24 19.41 -18.73
C ALA A 21 4.99 20.65 -19.58
N SER A 22 5.76 20.87 -20.64
CA SER A 22 5.58 21.98 -21.59
C SER A 22 4.34 21.80 -22.48
N SER A 23 3.78 20.60 -22.56
CA SER A 23 2.52 20.31 -23.29
C SER A 23 1.27 20.48 -22.40
N VAL A 24 1.44 20.77 -21.11
CA VAL A 24 0.36 20.93 -20.14
C VAL A 24 0.33 22.37 -19.66
N GLU A 25 -0.86 22.92 -19.42
CA GLU A 25 -1.02 24.25 -18.82
C GLU A 25 -0.26 24.32 -17.48
N PRO A 26 0.73 25.24 -17.32
CA PRO A 26 1.62 25.27 -16.16
C PRO A 26 0.90 25.33 -14.81
N SER A 27 -0.16 26.10 -14.72
CA SER A 27 -0.96 26.25 -13.49
C SER A 27 -1.55 24.92 -12.99
N LEU A 28 -1.91 24.01 -13.90
CA LEU A 28 -2.39 22.66 -13.56
C LEU A 28 -1.30 21.79 -12.93
N LEU A 29 -0.04 22.12 -13.16
CA LEU A 29 1.12 21.43 -12.59
C LEU A 29 1.66 22.13 -11.34
N GLY A 30 1.09 23.27 -10.96
CA GLY A 30 1.61 24.14 -9.90
C GLY A 30 2.94 24.81 -10.29
N LEU A 31 3.08 25.15 -11.57
CA LEU A 31 4.24 25.82 -12.15
C LEU A 31 3.84 27.21 -12.63
N GLU A 32 4.80 28.13 -12.65
CA GLU A 32 4.70 29.39 -13.35
C GLU A 32 5.11 29.25 -14.83
N ASP A 33 4.79 30.28 -15.63
CA ASP A 33 5.15 30.30 -17.04
C ASP A 33 6.66 30.17 -17.24
N GLY A 34 7.07 29.25 -18.10
CA GLY A 34 8.48 28.97 -18.41
C GLY A 34 9.20 28.04 -17.43
N GLU A 35 8.60 27.71 -16.26
CA GLU A 35 9.25 26.81 -15.31
C GLU A 35 9.35 25.34 -15.78
N ALA A 36 8.47 24.93 -16.71
CA ALA A 36 8.50 23.58 -17.29
C ALA A 36 9.86 23.24 -17.93
N ALA A 37 10.47 24.19 -18.61
CA ALA A 37 11.80 24.01 -19.24
C ALA A 37 12.93 23.74 -18.23
N ALA A 38 12.74 24.13 -16.96
CA ALA A 38 13.72 23.89 -15.91
C ALA A 38 13.60 22.50 -15.21
N LEU A 39 12.63 21.68 -15.62
CA LEU A 39 12.40 20.32 -15.09
C LEU A 39 13.34 19.29 -15.74
N ASN A 40 14.62 19.47 -15.56
CA ASN A 40 15.60 18.47 -15.97
C ASN A 40 15.76 17.37 -14.91
N ASP A 41 16.43 16.29 -15.29
CA ASP A 41 16.67 15.11 -14.44
C ASP A 41 17.42 15.46 -13.16
N ASP A 42 18.39 16.37 -13.20
CA ASP A 42 19.10 16.88 -12.02
C ASP A 42 18.19 17.60 -11.03
N ARG A 43 17.29 18.46 -11.51
CA ARG A 43 16.35 19.19 -10.64
C ARG A 43 15.35 18.24 -10.00
N VAL A 44 14.84 17.28 -10.79
CA VAL A 44 13.94 16.24 -10.29
C VAL A 44 14.66 15.32 -9.31
N GLY A 45 15.89 14.91 -9.61
CA GLY A 45 16.74 14.14 -8.71
C GLY A 45 16.94 14.82 -7.35
N ARG A 46 17.30 16.11 -7.35
CA ARG A 46 17.42 16.88 -6.11
C ARG A 46 16.10 17.02 -5.33
N ALA A 47 14.96 17.07 -6.01
CA ALA A 47 13.65 17.09 -5.35
C ALA A 47 13.34 15.72 -4.70
N LEU A 48 13.67 14.61 -5.36
CA LEU A 48 13.56 13.27 -4.81
C LEU A 48 14.52 13.06 -3.63
N ASP A 49 15.74 13.58 -3.70
CA ASP A 49 16.69 13.58 -2.58
C ASP A 49 16.12 14.29 -1.35
N ARG A 50 15.54 15.47 -1.54
CA ARG A 50 14.89 16.21 -0.43
C ARG A 50 13.72 15.43 0.16
N LEU A 51 12.92 14.77 -0.69
CA LEU A 51 11.82 13.91 -0.23
C LEU A 51 12.35 12.68 0.53
N PHE A 52 13.48 12.10 0.08
CA PHE A 52 14.14 11.00 0.77
C PHE A 52 14.64 11.44 2.15
N ASP A 53 15.23 12.63 2.26
CA ASP A 53 15.77 13.19 3.50
C ASP A 53 14.67 13.69 4.46
N ALA A 54 13.47 14.00 3.97
CA ALA A 54 12.34 14.41 4.79
C ALA A 54 11.79 13.26 5.66
N ASP A 55 11.02 13.61 6.70
CA ASP A 55 10.21 12.66 7.45
C ASP A 55 8.95 12.30 6.63
N ARG A 56 9.11 11.31 5.77
CA ARG A 56 8.03 10.86 4.87
C ARG A 56 6.85 10.26 5.62
N ALA A 57 7.10 9.64 6.76
CA ALA A 57 6.04 9.05 7.57
C ALA A 57 5.16 10.15 8.19
N ALA A 58 5.78 11.19 8.76
CA ALA A 58 5.05 12.35 9.28
C ALA A 58 4.28 13.08 8.17
N LEU A 59 4.92 13.33 7.01
CA LEU A 59 4.28 13.97 5.86
C LEU A 59 3.02 13.20 5.40
N MET A 60 3.13 11.89 5.24
CA MET A 60 2.00 11.07 4.80
C MET A 60 0.91 10.98 5.86
N THR A 61 1.28 10.86 7.13
CA THR A 61 0.32 10.88 8.25
C THR A 61 -0.47 12.18 8.28
N GLU A 62 0.21 13.33 8.14
CA GLU A 62 -0.46 14.63 8.10
C GLU A 62 -1.41 14.76 6.91
N LEU A 63 -0.98 14.30 5.72
CA LEU A 63 -1.80 14.32 4.51
C LEU A 63 -3.06 13.47 4.71
N VAL A 64 -2.93 12.24 5.20
CA VAL A 64 -4.06 11.35 5.48
C VAL A 64 -5.01 11.98 6.50
N LEU A 65 -4.51 12.47 7.63
CA LEU A 65 -5.35 13.08 8.66
C LEU A 65 -6.09 14.34 8.17
N ARG A 66 -5.47 15.13 7.30
CA ARG A 66 -6.16 16.27 6.67
C ARG A 66 -7.26 15.80 5.72
N THR A 67 -6.98 14.81 4.88
CA THR A 67 -7.96 14.23 3.96
C THR A 67 -9.16 13.65 4.72
N LEU A 68 -8.91 12.87 5.78
CA LEU A 68 -9.97 12.31 6.61
C LEU A 68 -10.90 13.37 7.20
N ARG A 69 -10.33 14.48 7.67
CA ARG A 69 -11.11 15.59 8.27
C ARG A 69 -11.86 16.40 7.22
N GLU A 70 -11.20 16.75 6.12
CA GLU A 70 -11.76 17.60 5.07
C GLU A 70 -12.95 16.96 4.36
N PHE A 71 -12.87 15.64 4.15
CA PHE A 71 -13.87 14.86 3.42
C PHE A 71 -14.74 13.98 4.33
N GLU A 72 -14.59 14.09 5.66
CA GLU A 72 -15.36 13.33 6.66
C GLU A 72 -15.36 11.81 6.38
N ILE A 73 -14.19 11.27 5.98
CA ILE A 73 -14.05 9.86 5.59
C ILE A 73 -14.27 8.93 6.78
N ASP A 74 -15.19 7.97 6.61
CA ASP A 74 -15.45 6.94 7.61
C ASP A 74 -14.36 5.86 7.64
N LEU A 75 -13.95 5.50 8.86
CA LEU A 75 -12.94 4.48 9.14
C LEU A 75 -13.52 3.23 9.82
N ASP A 76 -14.82 3.00 9.77
CA ASP A 76 -15.46 1.82 10.39
C ASP A 76 -15.05 0.52 9.71
N GLN A 77 -14.67 0.59 8.44
CA GLN A 77 -14.18 -0.55 7.69
C GLN A 77 -12.97 -0.17 6.83
N LEU A 78 -11.89 -0.95 6.99
CA LEU A 78 -10.61 -0.73 6.31
C LEU A 78 -10.20 -1.99 5.54
N HIS A 79 -9.93 -1.83 4.25
CA HIS A 79 -9.53 -2.89 3.34
C HIS A 79 -8.03 -2.87 3.13
N ASN A 80 -7.37 -3.98 3.41
CA ASN A 80 -5.93 -4.12 3.23
C ASN A 80 -5.61 -5.21 2.20
N ASP A 81 -4.77 -4.87 1.26
CA ASP A 81 -4.21 -5.82 0.31
C ASP A 81 -2.73 -5.51 0.04
N SER A 82 -2.02 -6.49 -0.45
CA SER A 82 -0.64 -6.36 -0.87
C SER A 82 -0.49 -6.70 -2.35
N THR A 83 0.43 -6.04 -3.01
CA THR A 83 0.81 -6.33 -4.39
C THR A 83 2.32 -6.32 -4.54
N THR A 84 2.81 -6.86 -5.64
CA THR A 84 4.24 -6.77 -6.00
C THR A 84 4.44 -5.67 -7.01
N LEU A 85 5.44 -4.82 -6.76
CA LEU A 85 5.96 -3.90 -7.75
C LEU A 85 7.10 -4.60 -8.47
N THR A 86 6.80 -5.10 -9.65
CA THR A 86 7.77 -5.82 -10.49
C THR A 86 8.67 -4.84 -11.23
N LEU A 87 9.97 -5.06 -11.16
CA LEU A 87 11.00 -4.15 -11.66
C LEU A 87 11.83 -4.84 -12.73
N THR A 88 12.02 -4.14 -13.86
CA THR A 88 12.86 -4.59 -14.97
C THR A 88 14.11 -3.73 -15.01
N GLY A 89 15.28 -4.34 -14.93
CA GLY A 89 16.57 -3.64 -14.95
C GLY A 89 17.56 -4.20 -13.95
N ASP A 90 18.71 -3.53 -13.83
CA ASP A 90 19.77 -3.88 -12.91
C ASP A 90 19.72 -2.93 -11.69
N TYR A 91 19.24 -3.45 -10.57
CA TYR A 91 19.03 -2.70 -9.32
C TYR A 91 20.12 -3.02 -8.29
N ARG A 92 21.38 -3.21 -8.69
CA ARG A 92 22.50 -3.58 -7.78
C ARG A 92 22.68 -2.63 -6.61
N GLY A 93 22.34 -1.35 -6.77
CA GLY A 93 22.40 -0.37 -5.69
C GLY A 93 21.21 -0.35 -4.75
N ALA A 94 20.17 -1.17 -5.01
CA ALA A 94 18.99 -1.31 -4.16
C ALA A 94 19.08 -2.58 -3.32
N ASP A 95 20.14 -2.69 -2.54
CA ASP A 95 20.54 -3.87 -1.75
C ASP A 95 20.01 -3.86 -0.29
N GLY A 96 19.32 -2.78 0.11
CA GLY A 96 18.78 -2.59 1.46
C GLY A 96 19.77 -1.92 2.42
N GLU A 97 20.99 -1.60 1.97
CA GLU A 97 21.96 -0.88 2.81
C GLU A 97 21.52 0.56 3.08
N PRO A 98 21.78 1.08 4.28
CA PRO A 98 21.38 2.44 4.61
C PRO A 98 22.06 3.49 3.72
N VAL A 99 21.26 4.44 3.22
CA VAL A 99 21.76 5.60 2.46
C VAL A 99 21.55 6.85 3.29
N ARG A 100 22.60 7.64 3.47
CA ARG A 100 22.57 8.87 4.29
C ARG A 100 21.96 8.66 5.69
N GLY A 101 22.27 7.51 6.30
CA GLY A 101 21.80 7.14 7.63
C GLY A 101 20.31 6.74 7.70
N LYS A 102 19.62 6.62 6.57
CA LYS A 102 18.23 6.17 6.50
C LYS A 102 18.13 4.76 5.92
N PRO A 103 17.22 3.91 6.43
CA PRO A 103 17.01 2.59 5.86
C PRO A 103 16.48 2.71 4.43
N THR A 104 16.93 1.80 3.57
CA THR A 104 16.46 1.63 2.20
C THR A 104 15.76 0.28 2.05
N LEU A 105 15.15 0.05 0.89
CA LEU A 105 14.51 -1.21 0.57
C LEU A 105 15.40 -2.05 -0.33
N LYS A 106 15.33 -3.37 -0.12
CA LYS A 106 16.01 -4.33 -0.97
C LYS A 106 15.13 -4.75 -2.12
N VAL A 107 15.52 -4.39 -3.35
CA VAL A 107 14.93 -4.91 -4.57
C VAL A 107 15.50 -6.30 -4.81
N THR A 108 14.66 -7.33 -4.73
CA THR A 108 15.11 -8.72 -4.81
C THR A 108 14.03 -9.64 -5.33
N PHE A 109 14.39 -10.89 -5.62
CA PHE A 109 13.44 -11.93 -6.01
C PHE A 109 12.59 -12.36 -4.82
N GLY A 110 11.32 -12.68 -5.08
CA GLY A 110 10.36 -13.12 -4.07
C GLY A 110 9.18 -13.85 -4.70
N HIS A 111 8.12 -14.03 -3.94
CA HIS A 111 6.87 -14.60 -4.46
C HIS A 111 6.12 -13.53 -5.27
N ASN A 112 6.36 -13.52 -6.59
CA ASN A 112 5.79 -12.54 -7.50
C ASN A 112 4.32 -12.86 -7.80
N LYS A 113 3.43 -11.91 -7.56
CA LYS A 113 1.98 -12.05 -7.82
C LYS A 113 1.63 -12.04 -9.31
N ASP A 114 2.51 -11.48 -10.16
CA ASP A 114 2.34 -11.47 -11.62
C ASP A 114 2.91 -12.73 -12.30
N HIS A 115 3.29 -13.73 -11.50
CA HIS A 115 3.92 -14.97 -12.00
C HIS A 115 5.22 -14.75 -12.79
N ARG A 116 5.99 -13.73 -12.42
CA ARG A 116 7.29 -13.37 -13.01
C ARG A 116 8.44 -13.62 -12.02
N PRO A 117 8.76 -14.88 -11.71
CA PRO A 117 9.85 -15.23 -10.79
C PRO A 117 11.24 -14.85 -11.31
N ASP A 118 11.33 -14.51 -12.57
CA ASP A 118 12.52 -14.04 -13.30
C ASP A 118 12.82 -12.55 -13.05
N LEU A 119 11.90 -11.80 -12.45
CA LEU A 119 12.06 -10.36 -12.19
C LEU A 119 12.19 -10.07 -10.69
N GLN A 120 12.98 -9.04 -10.41
CA GLN A 120 13.08 -8.48 -9.05
C GLN A 120 11.82 -7.68 -8.72
N GLN A 121 11.57 -7.51 -7.44
CA GLN A 121 10.34 -6.86 -6.97
C GLN A 121 10.54 -6.15 -5.64
N LEU A 122 9.55 -5.33 -5.29
CA LEU A 122 9.24 -4.87 -3.93
C LEU A 122 7.84 -5.36 -3.56
N LEU A 123 7.58 -5.57 -2.28
CA LEU A 123 6.23 -5.77 -1.78
C LEU A 123 5.62 -4.42 -1.42
N PHE A 124 4.41 -4.15 -1.91
CA PHE A 124 3.64 -2.96 -1.60
C PHE A 124 2.34 -3.35 -0.91
N VAL A 125 2.11 -2.83 0.28
CA VAL A 125 0.90 -3.03 1.07
C VAL A 125 0.11 -1.73 1.07
N LEU A 126 -1.18 -1.80 0.78
CA LEU A 126 -2.07 -0.65 0.77
C LEU A 126 -3.29 -0.94 1.64
N THR A 127 -3.67 0.02 2.45
CA THR A 127 -4.95 0.02 3.17
C THR A 127 -5.79 1.20 2.70
N VAL A 128 -7.04 0.93 2.36
CA VAL A 128 -8.01 1.94 1.95
C VAL A 128 -9.26 1.89 2.84
N SER A 129 -9.98 3.00 2.96
CA SER A 129 -11.30 3.02 3.57
C SER A 129 -12.33 2.32 2.68
N ALA A 130 -13.40 1.75 3.27
CA ALA A 130 -14.56 1.31 2.52
C ALA A 130 -15.30 2.52 1.92
N ASP A 131 -15.31 3.63 2.64
CA ASP A 131 -15.84 4.90 2.20
C ASP A 131 -14.88 5.55 1.19
N GLY A 132 -15.28 5.56 -0.09
CA GLY A 132 -14.56 6.21 -1.19
C GLY A 132 -13.23 5.58 -1.60
N ALA A 133 -12.84 4.42 -1.04
CA ALA A 133 -11.56 3.76 -1.29
C ALA A 133 -10.34 4.68 -1.11
N VAL A 134 -10.40 5.57 -0.12
CA VAL A 134 -9.33 6.54 0.18
C VAL A 134 -8.12 5.82 0.78
N PRO A 135 -6.90 6.03 0.25
CA PRO A 135 -5.69 5.48 0.84
C PRO A 135 -5.44 6.02 2.25
N ILE A 136 -5.42 5.11 3.24
CA ILE A 136 -5.23 5.44 4.67
C ILE A 136 -3.81 5.13 5.11
N HIS A 137 -3.25 4.02 4.64
CA HIS A 137 -1.92 3.59 4.99
C HIS A 137 -1.27 2.79 3.87
N TYR A 138 0.03 2.92 3.72
CA TYR A 138 0.82 2.09 2.81
C TYR A 138 2.15 1.70 3.43
N GLN A 139 2.69 0.59 2.96
CA GLN A 139 4.06 0.17 3.23
C GLN A 139 4.72 -0.31 1.94
N ALA A 140 5.95 0.10 1.71
CA ALA A 140 6.83 -0.54 0.75
C ALA A 140 7.86 -1.36 1.54
N LEU A 141 8.06 -2.61 1.15
CA LEU A 141 8.86 -3.59 1.87
C LEU A 141 9.79 -4.32 0.89
N ASP A 142 10.82 -4.95 1.43
CA ASP A 142 11.75 -5.75 0.65
C ASP A 142 11.04 -6.81 -0.20
N GLY A 143 11.55 -7.06 -1.38
CA GLY A 143 10.89 -7.93 -2.37
C GLY A 143 10.66 -9.37 -1.94
N ASN A 144 11.39 -9.86 -0.94
CA ASN A 144 11.23 -11.20 -0.37
C ASN A 144 10.38 -11.23 0.92
N THR A 145 9.76 -10.11 1.30
CA THR A 145 8.88 -10.06 2.48
C THR A 145 7.62 -10.90 2.25
N SER A 146 7.22 -11.66 3.28
CA SER A 146 5.98 -12.43 3.24
C SER A 146 4.78 -11.57 3.67
N ASP A 147 3.72 -11.55 2.87
CA ASP A 147 2.49 -10.80 3.13
C ASP A 147 1.90 -11.11 4.52
N SER A 148 1.93 -12.39 4.92
CA SER A 148 1.34 -12.84 6.19
C SER A 148 2.00 -12.23 7.43
N THR A 149 3.20 -11.70 7.31
CA THR A 149 3.94 -11.08 8.45
C THR A 149 3.60 -9.62 8.66
N THR A 150 2.90 -8.97 7.72
CA THR A 150 2.64 -7.52 7.75
C THR A 150 1.40 -7.12 8.54
N HIS A 151 0.40 -8.02 8.66
CA HIS A 151 -0.93 -7.69 9.15
C HIS A 151 -0.99 -7.12 10.57
N ILE A 152 -0.22 -7.68 11.53
CA ILE A 152 -0.25 -7.20 12.92
C ILE A 152 0.28 -5.76 12.99
N ALA A 153 1.42 -5.49 12.37
CA ALA A 153 2.03 -4.16 12.37
C ALA A 153 1.16 -3.13 11.63
N THR A 154 0.56 -3.53 10.51
CA THR A 154 -0.40 -2.71 9.75
C THR A 154 -1.62 -2.38 10.61
N TRP A 155 -2.28 -3.39 11.19
CA TRP A 155 -3.45 -3.19 12.05
C TRP A 155 -3.16 -2.27 13.24
N GLN A 156 -2.03 -2.45 13.94
CA GLN A 156 -1.61 -1.58 15.03
C GLN A 156 -1.39 -0.12 14.57
N THR A 157 -0.86 0.07 13.36
CA THR A 157 -0.71 1.41 12.79
C THR A 157 -2.06 2.04 12.48
N LEU A 158 -2.99 1.26 11.94
CA LEU A 158 -4.37 1.70 11.67
C LEU A 158 -5.10 2.08 12.97
N CYS A 159 -4.94 1.31 14.06
CA CYS A 159 -5.48 1.68 15.37
C CYS A 159 -4.99 3.05 15.84
N ARG A 160 -3.70 3.34 15.64
CA ARG A 160 -3.13 4.66 15.99
C ARG A 160 -3.67 5.79 15.13
N LEU A 161 -3.83 5.55 13.82
CA LEU A 161 -4.37 6.54 12.89
C LEU A 161 -5.86 6.83 13.15
N ALA A 162 -6.65 5.78 13.39
CA ALA A 162 -8.07 5.91 13.67
C ALA A 162 -8.37 6.38 15.11
N GLY A 163 -7.40 6.30 16.01
CA GLY A 163 -7.59 6.57 17.45
C GLY A 163 -8.44 5.51 18.18
N ARG A 164 -8.77 4.40 17.51
CA ARG A 164 -9.57 3.28 17.99
C ARG A 164 -9.20 1.98 17.30
N CYS A 165 -9.60 0.83 17.82
CA CYS A 165 -9.25 -0.48 17.27
C CYS A 165 -10.48 -1.34 16.87
N ASP A 166 -11.70 -0.83 17.05
CA ASP A 166 -12.96 -1.54 16.85
C ASP A 166 -13.51 -1.49 15.41
N PHE A 167 -12.75 -0.93 14.48
CA PHE A 167 -13.08 -0.99 13.05
C PHE A 167 -12.99 -2.42 12.50
N VAL A 168 -13.66 -2.67 11.38
CA VAL A 168 -13.58 -3.95 10.66
C VAL A 168 -12.37 -3.95 9.74
N TYR A 169 -11.40 -4.82 10.02
CA TYR A 169 -10.21 -5.00 9.19
C TYR A 169 -10.45 -6.11 8.16
N VAL A 170 -10.53 -5.74 6.90
CA VAL A 170 -10.81 -6.65 5.78
C VAL A 170 -9.52 -6.96 5.03
N ALA A 171 -9.19 -8.23 4.88
CA ALA A 171 -8.04 -8.67 4.09
C ALA A 171 -8.24 -10.09 3.52
N ASP A 172 -7.38 -10.47 2.59
CA ASP A 172 -7.39 -11.78 1.95
C ASP A 172 -7.04 -12.94 2.91
N CYS A 173 -6.92 -14.13 2.38
CA CYS A 173 -6.63 -15.35 3.16
C CYS A 173 -5.26 -15.33 3.89
N LYS A 174 -4.36 -14.40 3.57
CA LYS A 174 -3.07 -14.23 4.27
C LYS A 174 -3.25 -13.68 5.69
N LEU A 175 -4.34 -12.95 5.94
CA LEU A 175 -4.74 -12.54 7.28
C LEU A 175 -5.10 -13.75 8.17
N CYS A 176 -5.62 -14.85 7.59
CA CYS A 176 -6.19 -15.98 8.31
C CYS A 176 -5.14 -16.87 8.98
N SER A 177 -4.26 -16.27 9.79
CA SER A 177 -3.37 -17.02 10.69
C SER A 177 -3.92 -16.99 12.12
N LYS A 178 -3.77 -18.09 12.86
CA LYS A 178 -4.23 -18.15 14.27
C LYS A 178 -3.62 -17.03 15.12
N ALA A 179 -2.35 -16.71 14.91
CA ALA A 179 -1.65 -15.69 15.68
C ALA A 179 -2.22 -14.29 15.37
N THR A 180 -2.44 -13.98 14.09
CA THR A 180 -2.96 -12.67 13.67
C THR A 180 -4.40 -12.46 14.14
N LEU A 181 -5.28 -13.45 13.92
CA LEU A 181 -6.68 -13.35 14.34
C LEU A 181 -6.80 -13.23 15.85
N ALA A 182 -6.06 -14.06 16.62
CA ALA A 182 -6.04 -13.97 18.08
C ALA A 182 -5.48 -12.63 18.59
N HIS A 183 -4.52 -12.04 17.88
CA HIS A 183 -3.99 -10.72 18.24
C HIS A 183 -5.04 -9.62 18.07
N ILE A 184 -5.73 -9.58 16.93
CA ILE A 184 -6.77 -8.59 16.65
C ILE A 184 -7.94 -8.74 17.63
N ASP A 185 -8.45 -9.94 17.80
CA ASP A 185 -9.56 -10.25 18.71
C ASP A 185 -9.24 -9.86 20.17
N LYS A 186 -8.07 -10.24 20.68
CA LYS A 186 -7.61 -9.91 22.04
C LYS A 186 -7.58 -8.41 22.31
N HIS A 187 -7.38 -7.59 21.29
CA HIS A 187 -7.32 -6.12 21.41
C HIS A 187 -8.64 -5.43 21.03
N GLY A 188 -9.74 -6.19 20.92
CA GLY A 188 -11.08 -5.66 20.65
C GLY A 188 -11.33 -5.28 19.18
N GLY A 189 -10.46 -5.74 18.26
CA GLY A 189 -10.63 -5.52 16.82
C GLY A 189 -11.60 -6.54 16.20
N ARG A 190 -12.16 -6.15 15.07
CA ARG A 190 -13.01 -7.01 14.23
C ARG A 190 -12.31 -7.27 12.91
N PHE A 191 -12.60 -8.38 12.27
CA PHE A 191 -12.00 -8.69 10.98
C PHE A 191 -12.94 -9.49 10.08
N ILE A 192 -12.72 -9.34 8.77
CA ILE A 192 -13.31 -10.19 7.73
C ILE A 192 -12.14 -10.72 6.88
N THR A 193 -12.09 -12.04 6.69
CA THR A 193 -11.07 -12.66 5.85
C THR A 193 -11.60 -13.92 5.18
N VAL A 194 -10.93 -14.34 4.13
CA VAL A 194 -11.25 -15.59 3.44
C VAL A 194 -10.54 -16.76 4.14
N LEU A 195 -11.31 -17.78 4.50
CA LEU A 195 -10.73 -19.03 5.02
C LEU A 195 -9.96 -19.75 3.92
N PRO A 196 -8.65 -20.05 4.11
CA PRO A 196 -7.87 -20.77 3.10
C PRO A 196 -8.44 -22.17 2.82
N ARG A 197 -8.54 -22.53 1.54
CA ARG A 197 -9.12 -23.82 1.10
C ARG A 197 -8.37 -25.06 1.61
N ASN A 198 -7.11 -24.92 2.00
CA ASN A 198 -6.32 -26.00 2.60
C ASN A 198 -6.60 -26.23 4.08
N ARG A 199 -7.45 -25.40 4.70
CA ARG A 199 -7.85 -25.54 6.10
C ARG A 199 -8.86 -26.65 6.26
N ARG A 200 -8.77 -27.39 7.38
CA ARG A 200 -9.71 -28.47 7.71
C ARG A 200 -11.14 -27.95 7.91
N GLU A 201 -11.24 -26.73 8.44
CA GLU A 201 -12.50 -26.03 8.69
C GLU A 201 -13.24 -25.70 7.38
N ASP A 202 -12.53 -25.32 6.32
CA ASP A 202 -13.15 -25.07 5.00
C ASP A 202 -13.74 -26.36 4.43
N LYS A 203 -13.00 -27.46 4.48
CA LYS A 203 -13.49 -28.76 4.01
C LYS A 203 -14.71 -29.21 4.80
N TRP A 204 -14.66 -29.11 6.12
CA TRP A 204 -15.77 -29.46 7.00
C TRP A 204 -17.01 -28.61 6.67
N PHE A 205 -16.88 -27.30 6.60
CA PHE A 205 -17.97 -26.37 6.32
C PHE A 205 -18.64 -26.65 4.96
N ARG A 206 -17.85 -26.87 3.91
CA ARG A 206 -18.37 -27.22 2.57
C ARG A 206 -19.17 -28.51 2.59
N THR A 207 -18.70 -29.52 3.31
CA THR A 207 -19.44 -30.78 3.47
C THR A 207 -20.72 -30.56 4.26
N TYR A 208 -20.66 -29.77 5.31
CA TYR A 208 -21.80 -29.45 6.17
C TYR A 208 -22.93 -28.78 5.39
N ILE A 209 -22.65 -27.70 4.65
CA ILE A 209 -23.66 -26.97 3.88
C ILE A 209 -24.26 -27.76 2.70
N GLN A 210 -23.58 -28.83 2.22
CA GLN A 210 -24.12 -29.72 1.20
C GLN A 210 -25.16 -30.71 1.76
N THR A 211 -25.11 -30.97 3.05
CA THR A 211 -25.95 -32.00 3.71
C THR A 211 -26.93 -31.41 4.74
N HIS A 212 -26.78 -30.14 5.08
CA HIS A 212 -27.61 -29.43 6.05
C HIS A 212 -28.05 -28.10 5.45
N ASP A 213 -29.23 -27.67 5.82
CA ASP A 213 -29.71 -26.30 5.56
C ASP A 213 -29.55 -25.47 6.84
N PRO A 214 -28.42 -24.75 7.01
CA PRO A 214 -28.19 -23.98 8.22
C PRO A 214 -29.13 -22.76 8.27
N PRO A 215 -29.53 -22.31 9.46
CA PRO A 215 -30.29 -21.08 9.59
C PRO A 215 -29.38 -19.90 9.18
N TRP A 216 -29.65 -19.37 8.01
CA TRP A 216 -28.95 -18.17 7.53
C TRP A 216 -29.53 -16.94 8.21
N GLU A 217 -28.68 -16.11 8.79
CA GLU A 217 -29.03 -14.82 9.35
C GLU A 217 -28.37 -13.72 8.53
N GLU A 218 -29.05 -12.57 8.45
CA GLU A 218 -28.46 -11.40 7.80
C GLU A 218 -27.26 -10.94 8.61
N ALA A 219 -26.15 -10.67 7.93
CA ALA A 219 -24.94 -10.14 8.58
C ALA A 219 -25.17 -8.66 8.93
N VAL A 220 -25.12 -8.34 10.19
CA VAL A 220 -25.26 -6.98 10.75
C VAL A 220 -23.90 -6.29 10.78
#